data_7ae788d3c90eba432403cdee29f9720a
#
_entry.id   7ae788d3c90eba432403cdee29f9720a
#
_cell.length_a   1.000
_cell.length_b   1.000
_cell.length_c   1.000
_cell.angle_alpha   90.00
_cell.angle_beta   90.00
_cell.angle_gamma   90.00
#
_symmetry.space_group_name_H-M   'P 1'
#
loop_
_entity.id
_entity.type
_entity.pdbx_description
1 polymer ?
#
loop_
_entity_poly.entity_id
_entity_poly.type
_entity_poly.pdbx_seq_one_letter_code
_entity_poly.pdbx_strand_id
1 'polypeptide(L)'
;VQDLEPGSNYTAYLVASELVGAHVRHTLYPSVKFVTKRTRNCRLLYNVDFCPELAYAVPYNPEQSQEHVLRVLHDMISANYGNFSATLSTFPCESTKFGAYSSVATCDDCRRAYQNWLCAVAIPRCTDLVDPSKSAASQNGSELQGLPMPPNTNMYPYIVNRVGPMRSRQSYIDELFAPGDYGEILPCLLTCEMVTRSCPPTIRWQCPLWTVTAQRDYG
;
A
#
# COMPACT_ATOMS: atom_id res chain seq x y z
N VAL A 1 16.95 6.33 -9.89
CA VAL A 1 17.14 5.82 -11.26
C VAL A 1 16.18 6.59 -12.13
N GLN A 2 16.68 7.30 -13.12
CA GLN A 2 15.91 8.11 -14.07
C GLN A 2 15.98 7.44 -15.45
N ASP A 3 15.02 7.75 -16.31
CA ASP A 3 15.01 7.35 -17.74
C ASP A 3 14.92 5.83 -18.00
N LEU A 4 14.18 5.10 -17.17
CA LEU A 4 13.86 3.72 -17.47
C LEU A 4 12.70 3.64 -18.48
N GLU A 5 12.83 2.77 -19.47
CA GLU A 5 11.76 2.52 -20.45
C GLU A 5 10.60 1.73 -19.83
N PRO A 6 9.35 2.10 -20.10
CA PRO A 6 8.19 1.35 -19.63
C PRO A 6 8.16 -0.09 -20.17
N GLY A 7 7.70 -1.04 -19.34
CA GLY A 7 7.54 -2.44 -19.72
C GLY A 7 8.85 -3.20 -19.99
N SER A 8 9.97 -2.69 -19.52
CA SER A 8 11.31 -3.23 -19.80
C SER A 8 11.90 -3.95 -18.60
N ASN A 9 12.68 -5.01 -18.87
CA ASN A 9 13.37 -5.78 -17.84
C ASN A 9 14.71 -5.11 -17.48
N TYR A 10 14.97 -4.96 -16.19
CA TYR A 10 16.19 -4.39 -15.66
C TYR A 10 16.83 -5.28 -14.61
N THR A 11 18.13 -5.15 -14.48
CA THR A 11 18.90 -5.73 -13.38
C THR A 11 19.63 -4.60 -12.67
N ALA A 12 19.31 -4.40 -11.39
CA ALA A 12 19.97 -3.41 -10.55
C ALA A 12 21.08 -4.06 -9.71
N TYR A 13 22.19 -3.35 -9.59
CA TYR A 13 23.32 -3.73 -8.73
C TYR A 13 23.52 -2.63 -7.69
N LEU A 14 23.59 -3.02 -6.42
CA LEU A 14 24.00 -2.12 -5.34
C LEU A 14 25.50 -2.31 -5.13
N VAL A 15 26.25 -1.20 -5.19
CA VAL A 15 27.69 -1.17 -4.96
C VAL A 15 27.96 -0.23 -3.78
N ALA A 16 28.50 -0.75 -2.69
CA ALA A 16 29.05 0.07 -1.62
C ALA A 16 30.52 0.36 -1.91
N SER A 17 30.94 1.61 -1.76
CA SER A 17 32.30 2.04 -1.93
C SER A 17 32.85 2.57 -0.60
N GLU A 18 33.93 2.02 -0.13
CA GLU A 18 34.55 2.36 1.15
C GLU A 18 36.03 2.73 0.90
N LEU A 19 36.45 3.85 1.50
CA LEU A 19 37.86 4.26 1.45
C LEU A 19 38.65 3.51 2.55
N VAL A 20 39.60 2.65 2.13
CA VAL A 20 40.45 1.91 3.05
C VAL A 20 41.90 2.35 2.81
N GLY A 21 42.38 3.26 3.64
CA GLY A 21 43.70 3.89 3.43
C GLY A 21 43.73 4.75 2.17
N ALA A 22 44.62 4.46 1.24
CA ALA A 22 44.74 5.13 -0.08
C ALA A 22 43.97 4.44 -1.20
N HIS A 23 43.23 3.34 -0.91
CA HIS A 23 42.53 2.56 -1.90
C HIS A 23 41.03 2.57 -1.67
N VAL A 24 40.22 2.55 -2.76
CA VAL A 24 38.75 2.41 -2.70
C VAL A 24 38.42 0.93 -2.85
N ARG A 25 37.75 0.36 -1.84
CA ARG A 25 37.17 -0.97 -1.89
C ARG A 25 35.73 -0.90 -2.34
N HIS A 26 35.38 -1.67 -3.36
CA HIS A 26 34.01 -1.82 -3.83
C HIS A 26 33.45 -3.16 -3.38
N THR A 27 32.28 -3.15 -2.74
CA THR A 27 31.53 -4.36 -2.39
C THR A 27 30.26 -4.39 -3.25
N LEU A 28 30.16 -5.44 -4.06
CA LEU A 28 28.98 -5.67 -4.91
C LEU A 28 28.01 -6.58 -4.15
N TYR A 29 26.77 -6.10 -3.99
CA TYR A 29 25.68 -6.89 -3.42
C TYR A 29 24.96 -7.70 -4.51
N PRO A 30 24.19 -8.74 -4.11
CA PRO A 30 23.38 -9.51 -5.07
C PRO A 30 22.49 -8.61 -5.91
N SER A 31 22.40 -8.92 -7.19
CA SER A 31 21.57 -8.16 -8.13
C SER A 31 20.09 -8.38 -7.88
N VAL A 32 19.29 -7.34 -8.11
CA VAL A 32 17.82 -7.37 -8.08
C VAL A 32 17.31 -7.22 -9.51
N LYS A 33 16.51 -8.19 -9.97
CA LYS A 33 15.83 -8.11 -11.27
C LYS A 33 14.43 -7.55 -11.06
N PHE A 34 14.02 -6.61 -11.90
CA PHE A 34 12.68 -6.03 -11.88
C PHE A 34 12.23 -5.64 -13.27
N VAL A 35 10.91 -5.47 -13.42
CA VAL A 35 10.28 -4.99 -14.65
C VAL A 35 9.63 -3.65 -14.38
N THR A 36 9.81 -2.69 -15.26
CA THR A 36 9.14 -1.40 -15.17
C THR A 36 7.67 -1.54 -15.58
N LYS A 37 6.80 -0.74 -14.96
CA LYS A 37 5.38 -0.72 -15.34
C LYS A 37 5.19 -0.21 -16.76
N ARG A 38 4.18 -0.73 -17.44
CA ARG A 38 3.83 -0.34 -18.81
C ARG A 38 3.07 0.98 -18.84
N THR A 39 2.17 1.18 -17.86
CA THR A 39 1.35 2.38 -17.78
C THR A 39 2.09 3.51 -17.06
N ARG A 40 1.93 4.74 -17.55
CA ARG A 40 2.45 5.94 -16.89
C ARG A 40 1.57 6.42 -15.73
N ASN A 41 0.39 5.83 -15.58
CA ASN A 41 -0.60 6.21 -14.57
C ASN A 41 -0.23 5.76 -13.16
N CYS A 42 0.67 4.78 -13.03
CA CYS A 42 1.14 4.27 -11.74
C CYS A 42 2.48 4.92 -11.40
N ARG A 43 2.49 5.84 -10.47
CA ARG A 43 3.69 6.58 -10.06
C ARG A 43 4.05 6.31 -8.61
N LEU A 44 5.33 6.05 -8.36
CA LEU A 44 5.84 5.72 -7.03
C LEU A 44 5.75 6.93 -6.09
N LEU A 45 5.11 6.71 -4.94
CA LEU A 45 5.16 7.60 -3.78
C LEU A 45 5.92 6.92 -2.64
N TYR A 46 6.76 7.68 -1.95
CA TYR A 46 7.57 7.20 -0.81
C TYR A 46 7.95 8.37 0.08
N ASN A 47 8.41 8.09 1.30
CA ASN A 47 8.75 9.09 2.31
C ASN A 47 7.60 10.07 2.57
N VAL A 48 6.41 9.53 2.80
CA VAL A 48 5.20 10.30 3.05
C VAL A 48 4.96 10.37 4.55
N ASP A 49 5.12 11.53 5.17
CA ASP A 49 5.11 11.72 6.63
C ASP A 49 3.80 11.26 7.28
N PHE A 50 2.68 11.48 6.61
CA PHE A 50 1.36 11.08 7.11
C PHE A 50 1.02 9.60 6.82
N CYS A 51 1.83 8.90 6.03
CA CYS A 51 1.70 7.47 5.71
C CYS A 51 3.08 6.82 5.63
N PRO A 52 3.75 6.54 6.76
CA PRO A 52 5.15 6.06 6.78
C PRO A 52 5.37 4.74 6.04
N GLU A 53 4.36 3.86 6.02
CA GLU A 53 4.41 2.57 5.33
C GLU A 53 4.15 2.69 3.81
N LEU A 54 3.86 3.90 3.31
CA LEU A 54 3.58 4.10 1.90
C LEU A 54 4.89 4.16 1.10
N ALA A 55 5.17 3.08 0.37
CA ALA A 55 6.30 2.97 -0.54
C ALA A 55 5.89 2.12 -1.77
N TYR A 56 4.87 2.59 -2.51
CA TYR A 56 4.33 1.88 -3.66
C TYR A 56 3.78 2.83 -4.73
N ALA A 57 3.46 2.27 -5.90
CA ALA A 57 2.89 3.05 -6.99
C ALA A 57 1.40 3.35 -6.73
N VAL A 58 1.02 4.60 -6.92
CA VAL A 58 -0.32 5.16 -6.73
C VAL A 58 -0.88 5.64 -8.07
N PRO A 59 -2.19 5.45 -8.35
CA PRO A 59 -2.77 5.89 -9.61
C PRO A 59 -3.04 7.39 -9.58
N TYR A 60 -2.39 8.11 -10.49
CA TYR A 60 -2.73 9.51 -10.81
C TYR A 60 -2.23 9.92 -12.19
N ASN A 61 -2.88 10.92 -12.78
CA ASN A 61 -2.53 11.44 -14.09
C ASN A 61 -1.07 11.94 -14.11
N PRO A 62 -0.25 11.48 -15.06
CA PRO A 62 1.16 11.89 -15.17
C PRO A 62 1.38 13.39 -15.36
N GLU A 63 0.35 14.14 -15.79
CA GLU A 63 0.41 15.60 -15.95
C GLU A 63 0.26 16.33 -14.60
N GLN A 64 -0.25 15.67 -13.57
CA GLN A 64 -0.37 16.26 -12.25
C GLN A 64 0.97 16.23 -11.50
N SER A 65 1.23 17.30 -10.73
CA SER A 65 2.41 17.34 -9.87
C SER A 65 2.24 16.41 -8.68
N GLN A 66 3.33 15.74 -8.30
CA GLN A 66 3.35 14.90 -7.10
C GLN A 66 2.98 15.67 -5.83
N GLU A 67 3.39 16.93 -5.74
CA GLU A 67 3.08 17.80 -4.60
C GLU A 67 1.57 18.04 -4.45
N HIS A 68 0.86 18.25 -5.56
CA HIS A 68 -0.60 18.40 -5.53
C HIS A 68 -1.27 17.12 -5.01
N VAL A 69 -0.86 15.97 -5.52
CA VAL A 69 -1.40 14.66 -5.10
C VAL A 69 -1.14 14.42 -3.61
N LEU A 70 0.08 14.69 -3.14
CA LEU A 70 0.43 14.52 -1.73
C LEU A 70 -0.38 15.45 -0.82
N ARG A 71 -0.66 16.68 -1.25
CA ARG A 71 -1.47 17.63 -0.47
C ARG A 71 -2.91 17.13 -0.31
N VAL A 72 -3.54 16.68 -1.40
CA VAL A 72 -4.90 16.15 -1.37
C VAL A 72 -4.98 14.91 -0.47
N LEU A 73 -4.03 13.99 -0.60
CA LEU A 73 -3.95 12.80 0.24
C LEU A 73 -3.74 13.16 1.72
N HIS A 74 -2.85 14.11 1.99
CA HIS A 74 -2.58 14.59 3.36
C HIS A 74 -3.85 15.12 4.01
N ASP A 75 -4.58 16.00 3.34
CA ASP A 75 -5.77 16.65 3.91
C ASP A 75 -6.84 15.62 4.23
N MET A 76 -7.07 14.68 3.34
CA MET A 76 -8.05 13.60 3.52
C MET A 76 -7.66 12.63 4.64
N ILE A 77 -6.41 12.17 4.66
CA ILE A 77 -5.90 11.23 5.68
C ILE A 77 -5.88 11.91 7.05
N SER A 78 -5.38 13.14 7.13
CA SER A 78 -5.25 13.87 8.39
C SER A 78 -6.61 14.16 9.03
N ALA A 79 -7.64 14.48 8.24
CA ALA A 79 -9.00 14.67 8.74
C ALA A 79 -9.57 13.39 9.37
N ASN A 80 -9.45 12.26 8.67
CA ASN A 80 -9.95 10.97 9.18
C ASN A 80 -9.15 10.47 10.38
N TYR A 81 -7.83 10.60 10.34
CA TYR A 81 -6.95 10.23 11.44
C TYR A 81 -7.20 11.10 12.68
N GLY A 82 -7.43 12.40 12.51
CA GLY A 82 -7.76 13.32 13.58
C GLY A 82 -9.06 12.95 14.30
N ASN A 83 -10.11 12.63 13.54
CA ASN A 83 -11.39 12.18 14.09
C ASN A 83 -11.25 10.88 14.89
N PHE A 84 -10.50 9.92 14.37
CA PHE A 84 -10.22 8.67 15.07
C PHE A 84 -9.41 8.92 16.35
N SER A 85 -8.34 9.73 16.27
CA SER A 85 -7.49 10.06 17.42
C SER A 85 -8.26 10.78 18.51
N ALA A 86 -9.18 11.69 18.17
CA ALA A 86 -10.08 12.34 19.12
C ALA A 86 -10.99 11.33 19.81
N THR A 87 -11.57 10.38 19.06
CA THR A 87 -12.36 9.30 19.64
C THR A 87 -11.53 8.43 20.56
N LEU A 88 -10.33 8.03 20.14
CA LEU A 88 -9.45 7.18 20.95
C LEU A 88 -9.01 7.88 22.25
N SER A 89 -8.85 9.19 22.25
CA SER A 89 -8.46 9.96 23.44
C SER A 89 -9.52 9.96 24.55
N THR A 90 -10.75 9.56 24.26
CA THR A 90 -11.80 9.40 25.28
C THR A 90 -11.63 8.13 26.12
N PHE A 91 -10.77 7.20 25.71
CA PHE A 91 -10.50 5.97 26.43
C PHE A 91 -9.32 6.12 27.40
N PRO A 92 -9.36 5.45 28.57
CA PRO A 92 -8.26 5.46 29.54
C PRO A 92 -7.13 4.54 29.09
N CYS A 93 -6.31 5.02 28.15
CA CYS A 93 -5.25 4.20 27.54
C CYS A 93 -4.12 3.85 28.50
N GLU A 94 -3.81 4.77 29.45
CA GLU A 94 -2.66 4.68 30.36
C GLU A 94 -3.07 4.91 31.83
N SER A 95 -4.35 4.76 32.12
CA SER A 95 -4.85 5.05 33.45
C SER A 95 -4.42 3.96 34.44
N THR A 96 -3.52 4.30 35.33
CA THR A 96 -3.18 3.45 36.50
C THR A 96 -4.37 3.24 37.44
N LYS A 97 -5.36 4.12 37.41
CA LYS A 97 -6.55 4.09 38.26
C LYS A 97 -7.63 3.12 37.76
N PHE A 98 -7.81 3.02 36.46
CA PHE A 98 -8.85 2.21 35.84
C PHE A 98 -8.32 0.98 35.09
N GLY A 99 -6.99 0.82 35.07
CA GLY A 99 -6.30 -0.21 34.32
C GLY A 99 -6.18 0.11 32.81
N ALA A 100 -5.20 -0.50 32.16
CA ALA A 100 -5.08 -0.47 30.71
C ALA A 100 -6.13 -1.38 30.06
N TYR A 101 -6.64 -1.04 28.89
CA TYR A 101 -7.57 -1.89 28.15
C TYR A 101 -6.93 -3.19 27.65
N SER A 102 -5.62 -3.24 27.59
CA SER A 102 -4.82 -4.39 27.17
C SER A 102 -3.49 -4.39 27.93
N SER A 103 -2.98 -5.58 28.21
CA SER A 103 -1.63 -5.78 28.75
C SER A 103 -0.54 -5.82 27.67
N VAL A 104 -0.94 -5.89 26.39
CA VAL A 104 -0.04 -6.12 25.25
C VAL A 104 -0.05 -4.93 24.28
N ALA A 105 -1.18 -4.26 24.12
CA ALA A 105 -1.35 -3.16 23.16
C ALA A 105 -1.59 -1.82 23.88
N THR A 106 -1.00 -0.78 23.38
CA THR A 106 -1.14 0.61 23.83
C THR A 106 -2.04 1.41 22.88
N CYS A 107 -2.46 2.61 23.31
CA CYS A 107 -3.17 3.50 22.38
C CYS A 107 -2.31 3.97 21.21
N ASP A 108 -1.00 4.01 21.37
CA ASP A 108 -0.11 4.33 20.26
C ASP A 108 -0.04 3.17 19.25
N ASP A 109 -0.11 1.93 19.72
CA ASP A 109 -0.24 0.77 18.82
C ASP A 109 -1.56 0.81 18.05
N CYS A 110 -2.65 1.19 18.72
CA CYS A 110 -3.95 1.38 18.09
C CYS A 110 -3.92 2.51 17.04
N ARG A 111 -3.31 3.67 17.36
CA ARG A 111 -3.16 4.77 16.41
C ARG A 111 -2.36 4.36 15.18
N ARG A 112 -1.22 3.70 15.36
CA ARG A 112 -0.39 3.20 14.26
C ARG A 112 -1.13 2.19 13.39
N ALA A 113 -1.80 1.23 14.02
CA ALA A 113 -2.56 0.23 13.27
C ALA A 113 -3.67 0.88 12.44
N TYR A 114 -4.40 1.83 13.02
CA TYR A 114 -5.44 2.59 12.30
C TYR A 114 -4.85 3.42 11.16
N GLN A 115 -3.75 4.13 11.39
CA GLN A 115 -3.08 4.94 10.37
C GLN A 115 -2.63 4.08 9.19
N ASN A 116 -2.00 2.94 9.47
CA ASN A 116 -1.55 2.02 8.43
C ASN A 116 -2.74 1.44 7.63
N TRP A 117 -3.82 1.06 8.31
CA TRP A 117 -5.04 0.63 7.66
C TRP A 117 -5.66 1.74 6.81
N LEU A 118 -5.80 2.95 7.37
CA LEU A 118 -6.38 4.10 6.67
C LEU A 118 -5.59 4.43 5.39
N CYS A 119 -4.24 4.47 5.48
CA CYS A 119 -3.38 4.70 4.33
C CYS A 119 -3.55 3.60 3.26
N ALA A 120 -3.57 2.32 3.67
CA ALA A 120 -3.70 1.19 2.74
C ALA A 120 -5.07 1.14 2.04
N VAL A 121 -6.13 1.57 2.74
CA VAL A 121 -7.51 1.56 2.19
C VAL A 121 -7.79 2.81 1.37
N ALA A 122 -7.30 3.97 1.81
CA ALA A 122 -7.53 5.23 1.13
C ALA A 122 -6.65 5.38 -0.13
N ILE A 123 -5.41 4.94 -0.08
CA ILE A 123 -4.46 5.12 -1.18
C ILE A 123 -4.29 3.79 -1.94
N PRO A 124 -4.94 3.62 -3.10
CA PRO A 124 -4.89 2.36 -3.83
C PRO A 124 -3.48 2.08 -4.37
N ARG A 125 -3.08 0.80 -4.34
CA ARG A 125 -1.87 0.32 -5.00
C ARG A 125 -2.13 0.13 -6.48
N CYS A 126 -1.36 0.84 -7.29
CA CYS A 126 -1.47 0.83 -8.73
C CYS A 126 -0.54 -0.20 -9.38
N THR A 127 -1.08 -0.96 -10.32
CA THR A 127 -0.31 -1.85 -11.19
C THR A 127 -0.84 -1.77 -12.62
N ASP A 128 -0.16 -2.43 -13.55
CA ASP A 128 -0.64 -2.59 -14.92
C ASP A 128 -1.94 -3.41 -14.94
N LEU A 129 -2.75 -3.20 -15.98
CA LEU A 129 -3.93 -4.02 -16.21
C LEU A 129 -3.53 -5.48 -16.39
N VAL A 130 -4.27 -6.37 -15.75
CA VAL A 130 -4.11 -7.81 -15.92
C VAL A 130 -5.00 -8.27 -17.06
N ASP A 131 -4.43 -8.98 -18.03
CA ASP A 131 -5.18 -9.62 -19.10
C ASP A 131 -6.07 -10.73 -18.51
N PRO A 132 -7.40 -10.62 -18.61
CA PRO A 132 -8.30 -11.62 -18.05
C PRO A 132 -8.07 -13.03 -18.61
N SER A 133 -7.61 -13.14 -19.86
CA SER A 133 -7.30 -14.42 -20.49
C SER A 133 -6.05 -15.09 -19.92
N LYS A 134 -5.11 -14.29 -19.41
CA LYS A 134 -3.88 -14.77 -18.78
C LYS A 134 -4.04 -14.98 -17.28
N SER A 135 -5.04 -14.36 -16.67
CA SER A 135 -5.32 -14.53 -15.24
C SER A 135 -5.73 -15.95 -14.91
N ALA A 136 -6.48 -16.62 -15.78
CA ALA A 136 -6.85 -18.04 -15.62
C ALA A 136 -5.66 -18.99 -15.81
N ALA A 137 -4.69 -18.66 -16.67
CA ALA A 137 -3.51 -19.50 -16.94
C ALA A 137 -2.41 -19.34 -15.88
N SER A 138 -2.36 -18.22 -15.19
CA SER A 138 -1.38 -17.92 -14.15
C SER A 138 -1.75 -18.50 -12.78
N GLN A 139 -2.86 -19.23 -12.66
CA GLN A 139 -3.16 -20.05 -11.49
C GLN A 139 -2.08 -21.12 -11.21
N ASN A 140 -1.16 -21.33 -12.14
CA ASN A 140 -0.03 -22.25 -12.00
C ASN A 140 1.29 -21.59 -11.51
N GLY A 141 1.21 -20.48 -10.82
CA GLY A 141 2.30 -20.03 -9.91
C GLY A 141 3.55 -19.45 -10.55
N SER A 142 3.50 -18.99 -11.79
CA SER A 142 4.64 -18.30 -12.37
C SER A 142 4.25 -16.94 -12.95
N GLU A 143 4.95 -15.92 -12.49
CA GLU A 143 5.00 -14.58 -13.04
C GLU A 143 3.90 -13.59 -12.62
N LEU A 144 3.85 -13.26 -11.33
CA LEU A 144 3.68 -11.87 -10.96
C LEU A 144 5.04 -11.18 -11.23
N GLN A 145 5.21 -10.76 -12.49
CA GLN A 145 6.27 -9.88 -12.99
C GLN A 145 7.53 -9.78 -12.11
N GLY A 146 8.28 -10.89 -12.00
CA GLY A 146 9.64 -10.85 -11.45
C GLY A 146 9.81 -11.07 -9.95
N LEU A 147 8.73 -11.26 -9.18
CA LEU A 147 8.86 -11.72 -7.79
C LEU A 147 8.63 -13.24 -7.74
N PRO A 148 9.57 -14.03 -7.17
CA PRO A 148 9.36 -15.44 -6.96
C PRO A 148 8.22 -15.62 -5.95
N MET A 149 7.07 -16.09 -6.42
CA MET A 149 5.93 -16.44 -5.58
C MET A 149 6.14 -17.82 -4.96
N PRO A 150 5.82 -18.01 -3.69
CA PRO A 150 5.81 -19.34 -3.12
C PRO A 150 4.86 -20.26 -3.92
N PRO A 151 5.23 -21.50 -4.21
CA PRO A 151 4.33 -22.44 -4.84
C PRO A 151 3.09 -22.62 -3.96
N ASN A 152 1.90 -22.56 -4.56
CA ASN A 152 0.57 -22.69 -3.94
C ASN A 152 -0.08 -21.41 -3.38
N THR A 153 0.36 -20.23 -3.72
CA THR A 153 -0.39 -19.01 -3.42
C THR A 153 -1.26 -18.59 -4.61
N ASN A 154 -2.57 -18.78 -4.49
CA ASN A 154 -3.56 -18.23 -5.43
C ASN A 154 -3.67 -16.71 -5.21
N MET A 155 -2.74 -15.92 -5.74
CA MET A 155 -2.73 -14.45 -5.58
C MET A 155 -3.64 -13.69 -6.56
N TYR A 156 -4.42 -14.38 -7.35
CA TYR A 156 -5.25 -13.78 -8.40
C TYR A 156 -6.50 -13.03 -7.96
N PRO A 157 -7.10 -13.27 -6.80
CA PRO A 157 -8.23 -12.45 -6.39
C PRO A 157 -7.88 -11.01 -6.01
N TYR A 158 -6.59 -10.66 -5.94
CA TYR A 158 -6.15 -9.41 -5.32
C TYR A 158 -5.86 -8.26 -6.28
N ILE A 159 -5.94 -8.49 -7.59
CA ILE A 159 -5.79 -7.43 -8.59
C ILE A 159 -7.13 -7.23 -9.30
N VAL A 160 -7.65 -6.02 -9.21
CA VAL A 160 -8.89 -5.62 -9.87
C VAL A 160 -8.57 -4.60 -10.96
N ASN A 161 -8.96 -4.90 -12.20
CA ASN A 161 -8.85 -3.93 -13.28
C ASN A 161 -9.88 -2.82 -13.09
N ARG A 162 -9.39 -1.59 -13.02
CA ARG A 162 -10.20 -0.37 -12.94
C ARG A 162 -10.26 0.26 -14.33
N VAL A 163 -11.33 0.01 -15.06
CA VAL A 163 -11.52 0.42 -16.46
C VAL A 163 -12.83 1.20 -16.60
N GLY A 164 -12.79 2.30 -17.34
CA GLY A 164 -13.95 3.16 -17.57
C GLY A 164 -14.16 4.27 -16.53
N PRO A 165 -15.22 5.07 -16.63
CA PRO A 165 -15.51 6.15 -15.70
C PRO A 165 -15.98 5.62 -14.33
N MET A 166 -15.70 6.37 -13.26
CA MET A 166 -16.13 6.05 -11.87
C MET A 166 -15.75 4.63 -11.43
N ARG A 167 -14.57 4.20 -11.79
CA ARG A 167 -14.07 2.84 -11.66
C ARG A 167 -13.29 2.56 -10.39
N SER A 168 -12.69 3.58 -9.81
CA SER A 168 -11.88 3.45 -8.61
C SER A 168 -12.73 3.15 -7.39
N ARG A 169 -12.20 2.38 -6.46
CA ARG A 169 -12.87 2.07 -5.20
C ARG A 169 -13.15 3.34 -4.38
N GLN A 170 -12.26 4.31 -4.49
CA GLN A 170 -12.37 5.63 -3.89
C GLN A 170 -12.69 6.66 -4.99
N SER A 171 -13.87 7.30 -4.93
CA SER A 171 -14.35 8.22 -5.98
C SER A 171 -13.39 9.38 -6.22
N TYR A 172 -12.74 9.89 -5.17
CA TYR A 172 -11.79 11.00 -5.30
C TYR A 172 -10.58 10.69 -6.19
N ILE A 173 -10.22 9.43 -6.35
CA ILE A 173 -9.16 9.03 -7.29
C ILE A 173 -9.56 9.37 -8.71
N ASP A 174 -10.79 9.05 -9.11
CA ASP A 174 -11.29 9.36 -10.45
C ASP A 174 -11.55 10.86 -10.63
N GLU A 175 -12.09 11.52 -9.61
CA GLU A 175 -12.49 12.93 -9.65
C GLU A 175 -11.30 13.89 -9.61
N LEU A 176 -10.32 13.63 -8.72
CA LEU A 176 -9.22 14.56 -8.45
C LEU A 176 -7.93 14.15 -9.15
N PHE A 177 -7.67 12.85 -9.30
CA PHE A 177 -6.42 12.35 -9.87
C PHE A 177 -6.56 11.88 -11.32
N ALA A 178 -7.75 11.50 -11.76
CA ALA A 178 -8.06 11.09 -13.14
C ALA A 178 -6.97 10.23 -13.80
N PRO A 179 -6.57 9.09 -13.21
CA PRO A 179 -5.38 8.36 -13.61
C PRO A 179 -5.48 7.67 -14.98
N GLY A 180 -6.67 7.52 -15.55
CA GLY A 180 -6.89 6.59 -16.67
C GLY A 180 -7.04 5.13 -16.16
N ASP A 181 -7.02 4.15 -17.05
CA ASP A 181 -7.22 2.74 -16.69
C ASP A 181 -5.98 2.17 -15.97
N TYR A 182 -6.20 1.39 -14.90
CA TYR A 182 -5.14 0.76 -14.12
C TYR A 182 -5.60 -0.52 -13.44
N GLY A 183 -4.65 -1.35 -13.01
CA GLY A 183 -4.89 -2.45 -12.08
C GLY A 183 -4.75 -1.96 -10.63
N GLU A 184 -5.70 -2.28 -9.77
CA GLU A 184 -5.60 -2.05 -8.33
C GLU A 184 -5.22 -3.34 -7.62
N ILE A 185 -4.15 -3.31 -6.84
CA ILE A 185 -3.84 -4.37 -5.88
C ILE A 185 -4.58 -4.05 -4.60
N LEU A 186 -5.49 -4.92 -4.20
CA LEU A 186 -6.31 -4.73 -3.01
C LEU A 186 -5.46 -4.72 -1.72
N PRO A 187 -5.86 -3.96 -0.69
CA PRO A 187 -5.18 -3.98 0.59
C PRO A 187 -5.34 -5.34 1.28
N CYS A 188 -4.35 -5.75 2.05
CA CYS A 188 -4.42 -7.01 2.80
C CYS A 188 -5.43 -6.91 3.96
N LEU A 189 -6.28 -7.91 4.14
CA LEU A 189 -7.23 -7.98 5.26
C LEU A 189 -6.53 -7.91 6.63
N LEU A 190 -5.29 -8.39 6.71
CA LEU A 190 -4.48 -8.32 7.92
C LEU A 190 -4.32 -6.87 8.44
N THR A 191 -4.29 -5.86 7.56
CA THR A 191 -4.21 -4.45 8.00
C THR A 191 -5.42 -4.04 8.83
N CYS A 192 -6.62 -4.51 8.46
CA CYS A 192 -7.83 -4.32 9.24
C CYS A 192 -7.78 -5.10 10.57
N GLU A 193 -7.36 -6.37 10.53
CA GLU A 193 -7.25 -7.21 11.73
C GLU A 193 -6.25 -6.65 12.75
N MET A 194 -5.18 -6.00 12.30
CA MET A 194 -4.24 -5.32 13.20
C MET A 194 -4.92 -4.21 14.00
N VAL A 195 -5.87 -3.48 13.42
CA VAL A 195 -6.68 -2.49 14.16
C VAL A 195 -7.53 -3.18 15.22
N THR A 196 -8.21 -4.30 14.86
CA THR A 196 -9.01 -5.09 15.82
C THR A 196 -8.19 -5.56 17.02
N ARG A 197 -6.95 -6.00 16.77
CA ARG A 197 -6.06 -6.54 17.82
C ARG A 197 -5.43 -5.45 18.69
N SER A 198 -5.18 -4.27 18.11
CA SER A 198 -4.46 -3.19 18.78
C SER A 198 -5.35 -2.18 19.48
N CYS A 199 -6.63 -2.08 19.10
CA CYS A 199 -7.52 -1.05 19.60
C CYS A 199 -8.44 -1.55 20.72
N PRO A 200 -8.95 -0.64 21.61
CA PRO A 200 -9.90 -1.01 22.64
C PRO A 200 -11.14 -1.69 22.04
N PRO A 201 -11.59 -2.82 22.61
CA PRO A 201 -12.77 -3.56 22.12
C PRO A 201 -14.06 -2.70 22.10
N THR A 202 -14.10 -1.68 22.95
CA THR A 202 -15.23 -0.74 23.06
C THR A 202 -15.39 0.17 21.84
N ILE A 203 -14.35 0.34 21.03
CA ILE A 203 -14.44 1.03 19.72
C ILE A 203 -15.31 0.21 18.75
N ARG A 204 -15.49 -1.10 19.01
CA ARG A 204 -16.27 -2.02 18.16
C ARG A 204 -15.79 -2.06 16.71
N TRP A 205 -14.46 -1.98 16.52
CA TRP A 205 -13.88 -2.16 15.21
C TRP A 205 -14.13 -3.57 14.71
N GLN A 206 -14.67 -3.69 13.51
CA GLN A 206 -14.98 -4.99 12.92
C GLN A 206 -14.47 -5.02 11.48
N CYS A 207 -13.64 -6.01 11.18
CA CYS A 207 -13.26 -6.30 9.82
C CYS A 207 -14.30 -7.17 9.13
N PRO A 208 -14.45 -7.07 7.80
CA PRO A 208 -15.35 -7.95 7.08
C PRO A 208 -14.93 -9.40 7.27
N LEU A 209 -15.90 -10.26 7.51
CA LEU A 209 -15.67 -11.69 7.53
C LEU A 209 -15.21 -12.15 6.14
N TRP A 210 -14.53 -13.29 6.06
CA TRP A 210 -14.06 -13.91 4.80
C TRP A 210 -15.25 -14.33 3.92
N THR A 211 -15.95 -13.34 3.43
CA THR A 211 -17.15 -13.43 2.58
C THR A 211 -16.88 -12.70 1.27
N VAL A 212 -17.88 -12.66 0.41
CA VAL A 212 -17.83 -11.90 -0.86
C VAL A 212 -17.36 -10.45 -0.65
N THR A 213 -17.77 -9.80 0.44
CA THR A 213 -17.36 -8.42 0.76
C THR A 213 -15.86 -8.32 1.03
N ALA A 214 -15.31 -9.25 1.84
CA ALA A 214 -13.87 -9.26 2.09
C ALA A 214 -13.07 -9.51 0.80
N GLN A 215 -13.52 -10.45 -0.03
CA GLN A 215 -12.87 -10.77 -1.30
C GLN A 215 -12.94 -9.63 -2.33
N ARG A 216 -13.95 -8.76 -2.24
CA ARG A 216 -14.11 -7.62 -3.14
C ARG A 216 -13.24 -6.42 -2.73
N ASP A 217 -13.07 -6.20 -1.45
CA ASP A 217 -12.47 -4.99 -0.89
C ASP A 217 -11.05 -5.23 -0.33
N TYR A 218 -10.71 -6.49 -0.06
CA TYR A 218 -9.40 -6.92 0.45
C TYR A 218 -8.86 -8.13 -0.32
N GLY A 219 -7.55 -8.28 -0.24
CA GLY A 219 -6.81 -9.39 -0.82
C GLY A 219 -6.13 -10.27 0.22
#